data_514c57ec0feec018da60043b0b0c4ad2
#
_entry.id   514c57ec0feec018da60043b0b0c4ad2
#
_cell.length_a   1.000
_cell.length_b   1.000
_cell.length_c   1.000
_cell.angle_alpha   90.00
_cell.angle_beta   90.00
_cell.angle_gamma   90.00
#
_symmetry.space_group_name_H-M   'P 1'
#
loop_
_entity.id
_entity.type
_entity.pdbx_description
1 polymer ?
#
loop_
_entity_poly.entity_id
_entity_poly.type
_entity_poly.pdbx_seq_one_letter_code
_entity_poly.pdbx_strand_id
1 'polypeptide(L)'
;VKLIRKMGRFCGVEVLTFCVMGNHFHLLVRVPDREIWLTQFEGVGGEERLLAHLSRFYSVSFMQALRWQLGEDRRIGDELAARARLNGFKRRLCDVSAMMKELKERFSKWYNKRHGRRGT
;
A
#
# COMPACT_ATOMS: atom_id res chain seq x y z
N VAL A 1 9.80 4.99 12.49
CA VAL A 1 10.56 3.75 12.29
C VAL A 1 9.65 2.58 11.94
N LYS A 2 8.66 2.30 12.79
CA LYS A 2 7.66 1.25 12.51
C LYS A 2 6.90 1.52 11.22
N LEU A 3 6.55 2.77 10.96
CA LEU A 3 5.82 3.16 9.75
C LEU A 3 6.65 2.90 8.50
N ILE A 4 7.93 3.23 8.53
CA ILE A 4 8.85 3.02 7.40
C ILE A 4 8.94 1.54 7.07
N ARG A 5 9.14 0.68 8.07
CA ARG A 5 9.24 -0.77 7.87
C ARG A 5 7.92 -1.38 7.42
N LYS A 6 6.81 -0.94 8.02
CA LYS A 6 5.47 -1.39 7.64
C LYS A 6 5.16 -1.03 6.19
N MET A 7 5.47 0.20 5.81
CA MET A 7 5.26 0.69 4.45
C MET A 7 6.10 -0.10 3.44
N GLY A 8 7.37 -0.36 3.79
CA GLY A 8 8.25 -1.18 2.93
C GLY A 8 7.68 -2.57 2.70
N ARG A 9 7.25 -3.24 3.76
CA ARG A 9 6.65 -4.57 3.64
C ARG A 9 5.38 -4.56 2.80
N PHE A 10 4.55 -3.54 2.97
CA PHE A 10 3.34 -3.40 2.18
C PHE A 10 3.65 -3.20 0.70
N CYS A 11 4.56 -2.28 0.40
CA CYS A 11 4.94 -1.94 -0.99
C CYS A 11 5.81 -3.00 -1.68
N GLY A 12 6.29 -3.99 -0.93
CA GLY A 12 7.22 -4.98 -1.48
C GLY A 12 8.63 -4.42 -1.66
N VAL A 13 8.95 -3.33 -1.00
CA VAL A 13 10.25 -2.67 -1.07
C VAL A 13 11.04 -2.99 0.20
N GLU A 14 12.26 -3.49 0.02
CA GLU A 14 13.13 -3.79 1.14
C GLU A 14 13.83 -2.53 1.62
N VAL A 15 13.61 -2.15 2.87
CA VAL A 15 14.29 -1.00 3.48
C VAL A 15 15.59 -1.50 4.09
N LEU A 16 16.72 -1.13 3.50
CA LEU A 16 18.04 -1.58 3.95
C LEU A 16 18.54 -0.74 5.13
N THR A 17 18.38 0.57 5.04
CA THR A 17 18.71 1.47 6.13
C THR A 17 17.94 2.78 5.97
N PHE A 18 17.90 3.56 7.03
CA PHE A 18 17.25 4.86 7.01
C PHE A 18 17.91 5.80 8.01
N CYS A 19 17.74 7.10 7.75
CA CYS A 19 18.17 8.17 8.66
C CYS A 19 17.05 9.18 8.74
N VAL A 20 16.58 9.45 9.96
CA VAL A 20 15.51 10.42 10.19
C VAL A 20 16.09 11.66 10.85
N MET A 21 15.93 12.80 10.20
CA MET A 21 16.33 14.09 10.71
C MET A 21 15.10 14.94 11.04
N GLY A 22 15.27 16.06 11.71
CA GLY A 22 14.15 16.86 12.21
C GLY A 22 13.05 17.14 11.19
N ASN A 23 13.42 17.55 9.98
CA ASN A 23 12.45 17.92 8.94
C ASN A 23 12.56 17.11 7.66
N HIS A 24 13.43 16.11 7.62
CA HIS A 24 13.55 15.24 6.45
C HIS A 24 14.11 13.87 6.85
N PHE A 25 14.08 12.94 5.91
CA PHE A 25 14.61 11.59 6.12
C PHE A 25 15.20 11.05 4.81
N HIS A 26 16.09 10.09 4.95
CA HIS A 26 16.72 9.38 3.83
C HIS A 26 16.50 7.89 4.00
N LEU A 27 16.22 7.21 2.90
CA LEU A 27 16.05 5.76 2.86
C LEU A 27 16.97 5.17 1.81
N LEU A 28 17.59 4.05 2.16
CA LEU A 28 18.25 3.17 1.19
C LEU A 28 17.38 1.94 1.06
N VAL A 29 16.89 1.69 -0.15
CA VAL A 29 15.93 0.61 -0.39
C VAL A 29 16.39 -0.26 -1.56
N ARG A 30 15.89 -1.50 -1.56
CA ARG A 30 16.02 -2.41 -2.70
C ARG A 30 14.63 -2.68 -3.23
N VAL A 31 14.44 -2.43 -4.54
CA VAL A 31 13.16 -2.67 -5.20
C VAL A 31 13.28 -3.96 -5.99
N PRO A 32 12.41 -4.95 -5.75
CA PRO A 32 12.44 -6.19 -6.52
C PRO A 32 11.94 -5.95 -7.94
N ASP A 33 12.16 -6.94 -8.82
CA ASP A 33 11.51 -6.94 -10.11
C ASP A 33 10.00 -7.02 -9.88
N ARG A 34 9.31 -5.99 -10.34
CA ARG A 34 7.88 -5.83 -10.07
C ARG A 34 7.04 -6.97 -10.64
N GLU A 35 7.30 -7.35 -11.88
CA GLU A 35 6.53 -8.42 -12.53
C GLU A 35 6.69 -9.74 -11.80
N ILE A 36 7.93 -10.07 -11.42
CA ILE A 36 8.20 -11.28 -10.66
C ILE A 36 7.53 -11.21 -9.28
N TRP A 37 7.68 -10.10 -8.59
CA TRP A 37 7.10 -9.94 -7.25
C TRP A 37 5.58 -10.06 -7.26
N LEU A 38 4.91 -9.51 -8.28
CA LEU A 38 3.46 -9.54 -8.39
C LEU A 38 2.90 -10.91 -8.76
N THR A 39 3.73 -11.86 -9.24
CA THR A 39 3.25 -13.20 -9.57
C THR A 39 2.63 -13.93 -8.38
N GLN A 40 2.98 -13.54 -7.16
CA GLN A 40 2.39 -14.14 -5.95
C GLN A 40 0.87 -13.94 -5.87
N PHE A 41 0.35 -12.95 -6.59
CA PHE A 41 -1.09 -12.63 -6.60
C PHE A 41 -1.79 -13.14 -7.86
N GLU A 42 -1.13 -13.96 -8.63
CA GLU A 42 -1.70 -14.56 -9.85
C GLU A 42 -2.26 -15.95 -9.59
N GLY A 43 -3.05 -16.43 -10.53
CA GLY A 43 -3.58 -17.78 -10.52
C GLY A 43 -4.65 -18.02 -9.45
N VAL A 44 -4.90 -19.28 -9.17
CA VAL A 44 -5.92 -19.68 -8.20
C VAL A 44 -5.55 -19.18 -6.80
N GLY A 45 -6.49 -18.50 -6.16
CA GLY A 45 -6.28 -17.93 -4.84
C GLY A 45 -5.46 -16.64 -4.84
N GLY A 46 -5.03 -16.15 -6.02
CA GLY A 46 -4.21 -14.93 -6.12
C GLY A 46 -4.90 -13.70 -5.57
N GLU A 47 -6.18 -13.53 -5.87
CA GLU A 47 -6.97 -12.41 -5.36
C GLU A 47 -7.06 -12.44 -3.84
N GLU A 48 -7.31 -13.60 -3.24
CA GLU A 48 -7.37 -13.69 -1.77
C GLU A 48 -6.01 -13.41 -1.14
N ARG A 49 -4.92 -13.82 -1.79
CA ARG A 49 -3.58 -13.47 -1.30
C ARG A 49 -3.33 -11.97 -1.37
N LEU A 50 -3.81 -11.31 -2.44
CA LEU A 50 -3.71 -9.86 -2.54
C LEU A 50 -4.54 -9.18 -1.44
N LEU A 51 -5.77 -9.60 -1.23
CA LEU A 51 -6.62 -9.03 -0.19
C LEU A 51 -6.01 -9.25 1.21
N ALA A 52 -5.44 -10.43 1.45
CA ALA A 52 -4.74 -10.69 2.70
C ALA A 52 -3.54 -9.76 2.88
N HIS A 53 -2.79 -9.51 1.80
CA HIS A 53 -1.66 -8.58 1.83
C HIS A 53 -2.14 -7.15 2.15
N LEU A 54 -3.20 -6.70 1.49
CA LEU A 54 -3.77 -5.37 1.73
C LEU A 54 -4.29 -5.23 3.17
N SER A 55 -4.85 -6.30 3.73
CA SER A 55 -5.41 -6.27 5.08
C SER A 55 -4.38 -6.02 6.18
N ARG A 56 -3.09 -6.25 5.89
CA ARG A 56 -2.00 -5.94 6.82
C ARG A 56 -1.77 -4.45 6.95
N PHE A 57 -2.23 -3.67 5.99
CA PHE A 57 -1.97 -2.23 5.93
C PHE A 57 -3.23 -1.39 6.11
N TYR A 58 -4.34 -1.78 5.48
CA TYR A 58 -5.60 -1.06 5.54
C TYR A 58 -6.44 -1.53 6.72
N SER A 59 -7.36 -0.67 7.17
CA SER A 59 -8.25 -0.97 8.30
C SER A 59 -9.27 -2.06 7.95
N VAL A 60 -9.85 -2.67 8.99
CA VAL A 60 -10.91 -3.67 8.82
C VAL A 60 -12.09 -3.08 8.05
N SER A 61 -12.51 -1.86 8.39
CA SER A 61 -13.64 -1.22 7.71
C SER A 61 -13.36 -0.93 6.25
N PHE A 62 -12.12 -0.53 5.93
CA PHE A 62 -11.71 -0.33 4.54
C PHE A 62 -11.78 -1.64 3.75
N MET A 63 -11.26 -2.73 4.33
CA MET A 63 -11.26 -4.03 3.67
C MET A 63 -12.67 -4.57 3.50
N GLN A 64 -13.55 -4.35 4.46
CA GLN A 64 -14.96 -4.75 4.34
C GLN A 64 -15.63 -4.00 3.17
N ALA A 65 -15.39 -2.69 3.06
CA ALA A 65 -15.93 -1.89 1.97
C ALA A 65 -15.39 -2.36 0.61
N LEU A 66 -14.11 -2.67 0.53
CA LEU A 66 -13.51 -3.18 -0.69
C LEU A 66 -14.10 -4.51 -1.12
N ARG A 67 -14.22 -5.47 -0.18
CA ARG A 67 -14.81 -6.78 -0.47
C ARG A 67 -16.26 -6.64 -0.90
N TRP A 68 -17.01 -5.76 -0.25
CA TRP A 68 -18.39 -5.49 -0.63
C TRP A 68 -18.47 -4.95 -2.07
N GLN A 69 -17.61 -3.99 -2.40
CA GLN A 69 -17.59 -3.38 -3.73
C GLN A 69 -17.24 -4.40 -4.81
N LEU A 70 -16.26 -5.26 -4.56
CA LEU A 70 -15.89 -6.34 -5.49
C LEU A 70 -17.08 -7.30 -5.69
N GLY A 71 -17.77 -7.61 -4.62
CA GLY A 71 -18.98 -8.45 -4.70
C GLY A 71 -20.09 -7.79 -5.52
N GLU A 72 -20.29 -6.50 -5.37
CA GLU A 72 -21.28 -5.76 -6.15
C GLU A 72 -20.91 -5.68 -7.63
N ASP A 73 -19.64 -5.42 -7.94
CA ASP A 73 -19.17 -5.40 -9.33
C ASP A 73 -19.49 -6.73 -10.01
N ARG A 74 -19.22 -7.84 -9.32
CA ARG A 74 -19.46 -9.19 -9.86
C ARG A 74 -20.92 -9.55 -9.90
N ARG A 75 -21.70 -9.08 -8.93
CA ARG A 75 -23.15 -9.32 -8.92
C ARG A 75 -23.82 -8.73 -10.17
N ILE A 76 -23.37 -7.57 -10.60
CA ILE A 76 -23.90 -6.92 -11.82
C ILE A 76 -23.19 -7.39 -13.09
N GLY A 77 -22.27 -8.34 -12.99
CA GLY A 77 -21.55 -8.90 -14.12
C GLY A 77 -20.39 -8.06 -14.63
N ASP A 78 -19.92 -7.09 -13.86
CA ASP A 78 -18.84 -6.18 -14.26
C ASP A 78 -17.51 -6.66 -13.70
N GLU A 79 -16.97 -7.75 -14.25
CA GLU A 79 -15.68 -8.28 -13.84
C GLU A 79 -14.52 -7.34 -14.17
N LEU A 80 -14.67 -6.52 -15.21
CA LEU A 80 -13.65 -5.53 -15.56
C LEU A 80 -13.51 -4.47 -14.46
N ALA A 81 -14.63 -4.03 -13.88
CA ALA A 81 -14.60 -3.07 -12.77
C ALA A 81 -13.88 -3.68 -11.55
N ALA A 82 -14.18 -4.93 -11.21
CA ALA A 82 -13.52 -5.61 -10.10
C ALA A 82 -12.02 -5.70 -10.32
N ARG A 83 -11.59 -6.11 -11.51
CA ARG A 83 -10.16 -6.18 -11.86
C ARG A 83 -9.49 -4.82 -11.83
N ALA A 84 -10.17 -3.79 -12.31
CA ALA A 84 -9.62 -2.44 -12.30
C ALA A 84 -9.34 -1.95 -10.87
N ARG A 85 -10.22 -2.26 -9.92
CA ARG A 85 -10.00 -1.92 -8.50
C ARG A 85 -8.77 -2.60 -7.95
N LEU A 86 -8.64 -3.91 -8.20
CA LEU A 86 -7.50 -4.70 -7.72
C LEU A 86 -6.19 -4.23 -8.38
N ASN A 87 -6.22 -3.96 -9.67
CA ASN A 87 -5.06 -3.46 -10.39
C ASN A 87 -4.63 -2.08 -9.90
N GLY A 88 -5.58 -1.26 -9.46
CA GLY A 88 -5.28 0.03 -8.85
C GLY A 88 -4.39 -0.10 -7.61
N PHE A 89 -4.64 -1.10 -6.78
CA PHE A 89 -3.78 -1.38 -5.63
C PHE A 89 -2.41 -1.92 -6.07
N LYS A 90 -2.39 -2.83 -7.05
CA LYS A 90 -1.13 -3.41 -7.55
C LYS A 90 -0.18 -2.36 -8.12
N ARG A 91 -0.71 -1.29 -8.74
CA ARG A 91 0.14 -0.22 -9.29
C ARG A 91 0.99 0.48 -8.26
N ARG A 92 0.55 0.48 -7.01
CA ARG A 92 1.25 1.14 -5.90
C ARG A 92 2.33 0.26 -5.28
N LEU A 93 2.40 -1.00 -5.68
CA LEU A 93 3.37 -1.96 -5.15
C LEU A 93 4.63 -1.94 -6.01
N CYS A 94 5.77 -2.14 -5.39
CA CYS A 94 7.09 -2.07 -6.03
C CYS A 94 7.34 -0.73 -6.75
N ASP A 95 6.76 0.35 -6.21
CA ASP A 95 6.87 1.70 -6.74
C ASP A 95 7.37 2.61 -5.63
N VAL A 96 8.65 3.00 -5.71
CA VAL A 96 9.29 3.84 -4.69
C VAL A 96 8.63 5.21 -4.62
N SER A 97 8.27 5.78 -5.76
CA SER A 97 7.63 7.11 -5.79
C SER A 97 6.28 7.09 -5.07
N ALA A 98 5.46 6.07 -5.33
CA ALA A 98 4.18 5.91 -4.64
C ALA A 98 4.39 5.69 -3.14
N MET A 99 5.37 4.85 -2.77
CA MET A 99 5.71 4.61 -1.37
C MET A 99 6.13 5.89 -0.67
N MET A 100 7.01 6.67 -1.30
CA MET A 100 7.52 7.91 -0.70
C MET A 100 6.42 8.96 -0.55
N LYS A 101 5.52 9.06 -1.52
CA LYS A 101 4.38 9.96 -1.43
C LYS A 101 3.50 9.63 -0.23
N GLU A 102 3.13 8.38 -0.10
CA GLU A 102 2.28 7.89 0.99
C GLU A 102 2.99 8.08 2.34
N LEU A 103 4.27 7.76 2.40
CA LEU A 103 5.06 7.89 3.62
C LEU A 103 5.13 9.35 4.09
N LYS A 104 5.37 10.28 3.15
CA LYS A 104 5.41 11.71 3.46
C LYS A 104 4.05 12.22 3.94
N GLU A 105 2.96 11.81 3.32
CA GLU A 105 1.62 12.22 3.72
C GLU A 105 1.30 11.73 5.14
N ARG A 106 1.62 10.48 5.44
CA ARG A 106 1.39 9.92 6.78
C ARG A 106 2.27 10.57 7.83
N PHE A 107 3.53 10.85 7.49
CA PHE A 107 4.44 11.53 8.40
C PHE A 107 3.95 12.96 8.70
N SER A 108 3.50 13.70 7.69
CA SER A 108 2.97 15.06 7.86
C SER A 108 1.73 15.06 8.74
N LYS A 109 0.81 14.12 8.55
CA LYS A 109 -0.38 14.00 9.39
C LYS A 109 -0.02 13.70 10.85
N TRP A 110 0.92 12.77 11.04
CA TRP A 110 1.39 12.42 12.38
C TRP A 110 2.04 13.61 13.08
N TYR A 111 2.92 14.33 12.36
CA TYR A 111 3.63 15.49 12.88
C TYR A 111 2.65 16.62 13.24
N ASN A 112 1.71 16.92 12.36
CA ASN A 112 0.72 17.95 12.57
C ASN A 112 -0.17 17.65 13.77
N LYS A 113 -0.62 16.41 13.89
CA LYS A 113 -1.42 15.95 15.02
C LYS A 113 -0.67 16.09 16.34
N ARG A 114 0.61 15.66 16.36
CA ARG A 114 1.45 15.72 17.56
C ARG A 114 1.73 17.15 18.03
N HIS A 115 1.86 18.07 17.07
CA HIS A 115 2.17 19.48 17.35
C HIS A 115 0.96 20.40 17.28
N GLY A 116 -0.24 19.87 17.17
CA GLY A 116 -1.47 20.63 17.09
C GLY A 116 -1.57 21.49 15.83
N ARG A 117 -0.86 21.13 14.78
CA ARG A 117 -0.85 21.89 13.52
C ARG A 117 -1.87 21.34 12.54
N ARG A 118 -2.33 22.20 11.64
CA ARG A 118 -3.18 21.84 10.51
C ARG A 118 -2.43 22.14 9.22
N GLY A 119 -2.74 21.36 8.18
CA GLY A 119 -2.16 21.55 6.87
C GLY A 119 -1.24 20.42 6.47
N THR A 120 -0.59 20.60 5.33
CA THR A 120 0.24 19.56 4.70
C THR A 120 1.59 19.42 5.36
#